data_a9ba1039a1e5f21c30596186e6bcc062
#
_entry.id   a9ba1039a1e5f21c30596186e6bcc062
#
_cell.length_a   1.000
_cell.length_b   1.000
_cell.length_c   1.000
_cell.angle_alpha   90.00
_cell.angle_beta   90.00
_cell.angle_gamma   90.00
#
_symmetry.space_group_name_H-M   'P 1'
#
loop_
_entity.id
_entity.type
_entity.pdbx_description
1 polymer ?
#
loop_
_entity_poly.entity_id
_entity_poly.type
_entity_poly.pdbx_seq_one_letter_code
_entity_poly.pdbx_strand_id
1 'polypeptide(L)'
;PLTHATFLIGALALAGFPLTSGYFSKEAIILSSYHAQMGNIVFWAIAVLTAGMTAFYIFRVYLFTFFGKLRSPDTHPHESPMIMVIPLLVLAVLALLGGVLGPWVDSFLAPVFGHVAHPHDNVLESIALIVGIGGIVIAGLLYLVSTRRLDLFKEALAPIYDLLFHKYYVDEIYDYLIVRPTKAIGAFLEQKAEREGLDFTVDQVGLQIKEVSHVISLWQSGKVRSYALNMIVGVVTILMFVVFM
;
A
#
# COMPACT_ATOMS: atom_id res chain seq x y z
N PRO A 1 2.44 -22.19 14.66
CA PRO A 1 3.19 -23.16 13.83
C PRO A 1 2.78 -23.14 12.37
N LEU A 2 1.48 -22.94 12.02
CA LEU A 2 1.03 -22.88 10.63
C LEU A 2 1.56 -21.62 9.92
N THR A 3 1.46 -20.46 10.55
CA THR A 3 2.00 -19.19 10.03
C THR A 3 3.52 -19.28 9.81
N HIS A 4 4.25 -19.93 10.72
CA HIS A 4 5.69 -20.18 10.57
C HIS A 4 6.01 -21.03 9.33
N ALA A 5 5.28 -22.14 9.13
CA ALA A 5 5.49 -23.02 7.99
C ALA A 5 5.16 -22.35 6.66
N THR A 6 4.02 -21.65 6.57
CA THR A 6 3.62 -20.93 5.35
C THR A 6 4.56 -19.78 5.02
N PHE A 7 5.06 -19.06 6.04
CA PHE A 7 6.06 -18.01 5.83
C PHE A 7 7.39 -18.60 5.34
N LEU A 8 7.83 -19.72 5.90
CA LEU A 8 9.06 -20.39 5.43
C LEU A 8 8.94 -20.78 3.96
N ILE A 9 7.82 -21.40 3.55
CA ILE A 9 7.58 -21.77 2.15
C ILE A 9 7.62 -20.54 1.26
N GLY A 10 6.94 -19.45 1.64
CA GLY A 10 6.96 -18.20 0.90
C GLY A 10 8.36 -17.57 0.82
N ALA A 11 9.12 -17.63 1.93
CA ALA A 11 10.50 -17.13 1.98
C ALA A 11 11.45 -17.94 1.07
N LEU A 12 11.31 -19.27 1.04
CA LEU A 12 12.04 -20.13 0.12
C LEU A 12 11.69 -19.85 -1.35
N ALA A 13 10.41 -19.70 -1.65
CA ALA A 13 9.96 -19.36 -3.00
C ALA A 13 10.50 -18.00 -3.45
N LEU A 14 10.45 -16.98 -2.59
CA LEU A 14 10.98 -15.64 -2.89
C LEU A 14 12.52 -15.65 -3.03
N ALA A 15 13.21 -16.44 -2.23
CA ALA A 15 14.66 -16.64 -2.36
C ALA A 15 15.05 -17.33 -3.69
N GLY A 16 14.11 -18.03 -4.33
CA GLY A 16 14.37 -18.84 -5.53
C GLY A 16 15.03 -20.17 -5.18
N PHE A 17 14.58 -20.80 -4.09
CA PHE A 17 15.08 -22.10 -3.69
C PHE A 17 14.58 -23.20 -4.66
N PRO A 18 15.41 -24.17 -5.04
CA PRO A 18 15.02 -25.26 -5.93
C PRO A 18 13.69 -25.91 -5.51
N LEU A 19 12.91 -26.38 -6.47
CA LEU A 19 11.59 -27.01 -6.29
C LEU A 19 10.45 -26.04 -5.93
N THR A 20 10.72 -24.75 -5.76
CA THR A 20 9.66 -23.75 -5.57
C THR A 20 9.30 -23.05 -6.87
N SER A 21 8.09 -22.51 -6.97
CA SER A 21 7.65 -21.76 -8.16
C SER A 21 8.56 -20.56 -8.48
N GLY A 22 9.06 -19.89 -7.43
CA GLY A 22 9.97 -18.77 -7.56
C GLY A 22 11.33 -19.11 -8.16
N TYR A 23 11.80 -20.34 -8.02
CA TYR A 23 13.02 -20.80 -8.68
C TYR A 23 12.89 -20.70 -10.20
N PHE A 24 11.89 -21.31 -10.77
CA PHE A 24 11.69 -21.35 -12.23
C PHE A 24 11.54 -19.96 -12.85
N SER A 25 10.72 -19.10 -12.26
CA SER A 25 10.51 -17.75 -12.77
C SER A 25 11.76 -16.86 -12.63
N LYS A 26 12.44 -16.94 -11.49
CA LYS A 26 13.62 -16.13 -11.20
C LYS A 26 14.80 -16.52 -12.08
N GLU A 27 15.00 -17.82 -12.29
CA GLU A 27 16.02 -18.35 -13.18
C GLU A 27 15.80 -17.89 -14.62
N ALA A 28 14.59 -18.01 -15.14
CA ALA A 28 14.25 -17.55 -16.48
C ALA A 28 14.55 -16.05 -16.68
N ILE A 29 14.23 -15.20 -15.69
CA ILE A 29 14.50 -13.75 -15.74
C ILE A 29 16.03 -13.49 -15.71
N ILE A 30 16.76 -14.14 -14.81
CA ILE A 30 18.21 -13.96 -14.67
C ILE A 30 18.92 -14.38 -15.97
N LEU A 31 18.57 -15.52 -16.55
CA LEU A 31 19.18 -15.98 -17.80
C LEU A 31 18.79 -15.08 -18.97
N SER A 32 17.53 -14.65 -19.05
CA SER A 32 17.11 -13.72 -20.09
C SER A 32 17.84 -12.40 -20.03
N SER A 33 18.27 -11.94 -18.84
CA SER A 33 19.06 -10.71 -18.71
C SER A 33 20.44 -10.79 -19.37
N TYR A 34 20.96 -12.00 -19.63
CA TYR A 34 22.19 -12.23 -20.39
C TYR A 34 21.92 -12.48 -21.89
N HIS A 35 20.96 -13.36 -22.19
CA HIS A 35 20.73 -13.89 -23.55
C HIS A 35 19.79 -13.00 -24.40
N ALA A 36 19.07 -12.01 -23.83
CA ALA A 36 18.22 -11.11 -24.62
C ALA A 36 19.04 -10.27 -25.60
N GLN A 37 18.40 -9.75 -26.66
CA GLN A 37 19.08 -8.90 -27.68
C GLN A 37 19.86 -7.72 -27.10
N MET A 38 19.37 -7.12 -26.01
CA MET A 38 20.03 -6.06 -25.27
C MET A 38 20.68 -6.55 -23.97
N GLY A 39 20.71 -7.86 -23.75
CA GLY A 39 21.29 -8.49 -22.57
C GLY A 39 22.81 -8.39 -22.58
N ASN A 40 23.40 -8.38 -21.40
CA ASN A 40 24.86 -8.47 -21.24
C ASN A 40 25.21 -9.00 -19.84
N ILE A 41 26.51 -9.29 -19.67
CA ILE A 41 27.05 -9.81 -18.40
C ILE A 41 26.81 -8.86 -17.20
N VAL A 42 26.73 -7.55 -17.42
CA VAL A 42 26.51 -6.57 -16.35
C VAL A 42 25.10 -6.68 -15.82
N PHE A 43 24.09 -6.77 -16.69
CA PHE A 43 22.69 -6.95 -16.27
C PHE A 43 22.49 -8.28 -15.55
N TRP A 44 23.09 -9.35 -16.06
CA TRP A 44 23.09 -10.65 -15.38
C TRP A 44 23.73 -10.58 -14.00
N ALA A 45 24.92 -9.97 -13.87
CA ALA A 45 25.61 -9.83 -12.60
C ALA A 45 24.80 -9.03 -11.57
N ILE A 46 24.16 -7.94 -11.99
CA ILE A 46 23.25 -7.16 -11.14
C ILE A 46 22.05 -8.02 -10.71
N ALA A 47 21.46 -8.78 -11.63
CA ALA A 47 20.33 -9.65 -11.34
C ALA A 47 20.71 -10.76 -10.34
N VAL A 48 21.87 -11.40 -10.50
CA VAL A 48 22.39 -12.42 -9.57
C VAL A 48 22.68 -11.82 -8.20
N LEU A 49 23.35 -10.65 -8.14
CA LEU A 49 23.60 -9.95 -6.88
C LEU A 49 22.28 -9.63 -6.15
N THR A 50 21.30 -9.10 -6.88
CA THR A 50 19.97 -8.80 -6.34
C THR A 50 19.27 -10.06 -5.85
N ALA A 51 19.43 -11.19 -6.55
CA ALA A 51 18.88 -12.47 -6.12
C ALA A 51 19.48 -12.94 -4.79
N GLY A 52 20.81 -12.81 -4.61
CA GLY A 52 21.47 -13.10 -3.35
C GLY A 52 21.05 -12.18 -2.21
N MET A 53 20.94 -10.89 -2.48
CA MET A 53 20.41 -9.92 -1.50
C MET A 53 18.95 -10.21 -1.12
N THR A 54 18.14 -10.65 -2.08
CA THR A 54 16.74 -11.04 -1.82
C THR A 54 16.69 -12.24 -0.87
N ALA A 55 17.46 -13.27 -1.13
CA ALA A 55 17.56 -14.43 -0.26
C ALA A 55 18.05 -14.05 1.15
N PHE A 56 19.03 -13.17 1.24
CA PHE A 56 19.56 -12.68 2.51
C PHE A 56 18.50 -11.91 3.32
N TYR A 57 17.82 -10.90 2.74
CA TYR A 57 16.90 -10.07 3.52
C TYR A 57 15.64 -10.83 3.95
N ILE A 58 15.10 -11.72 3.11
CA ILE A 58 13.88 -12.45 3.49
C ILE A 58 14.18 -13.44 4.62
N PHE A 59 15.34 -14.10 4.60
CA PHE A 59 15.76 -14.97 5.69
C PHE A 59 16.15 -14.20 6.95
N ARG A 60 16.68 -12.99 6.85
CA ARG A 60 16.82 -12.09 7.99
C ARG A 60 15.46 -11.84 8.67
N VAL A 61 14.41 -11.47 7.90
CA VAL A 61 13.06 -11.25 8.44
C VAL A 61 12.53 -12.51 9.08
N TYR A 62 12.66 -13.65 8.40
CA TYR A 62 12.23 -14.95 8.90
C TYR A 62 12.89 -15.31 10.24
N LEU A 63 14.20 -15.19 10.33
CA LEU A 63 14.96 -15.52 11.54
C LEU A 63 14.63 -14.58 12.70
N PHE A 64 14.49 -13.29 12.47
CA PHE A 64 14.09 -12.35 13.50
C PHE A 64 12.66 -12.55 14.01
N THR A 65 11.77 -13.02 13.14
CA THR A 65 10.37 -13.23 13.50
C THR A 65 10.17 -14.52 14.29
N PHE A 66 10.81 -15.62 13.88
CA PHE A 66 10.48 -16.93 14.40
C PHE A 66 11.57 -17.55 15.31
N PHE A 67 12.81 -17.06 15.29
CA PHE A 67 13.93 -17.62 16.05
C PHE A 67 14.54 -16.67 17.08
N GLY A 68 14.00 -15.46 17.21
CA GLY A 68 14.49 -14.48 18.18
C GLY A 68 13.87 -14.63 19.57
N LYS A 69 14.44 -13.94 20.58
CA LYS A 69 13.80 -13.74 21.87
C LYS A 69 12.68 -12.71 21.73
N LEU A 70 11.58 -12.90 22.47
CA LEU A 70 10.53 -11.88 22.60
C LEU A 70 11.14 -10.57 23.10
N ARG A 71 10.94 -9.50 22.33
CA ARG A 71 11.48 -8.17 22.66
C ARG A 71 10.58 -7.37 23.59
N SER A 72 9.30 -7.68 23.60
CA SER A 72 8.32 -7.06 24.50
C SER A 72 7.74 -8.13 25.44
N PRO A 73 7.88 -7.96 26.78
CA PRO A 73 7.35 -8.92 27.75
C PRO A 73 5.83 -9.02 27.73
N ASP A 74 5.15 -7.96 27.26
CA ASP A 74 3.68 -7.90 27.25
C ASP A 74 3.05 -8.51 25.98
N THR A 75 3.87 -9.03 25.07
CA THR A 75 3.38 -9.62 23.82
C THR A 75 3.23 -11.13 23.97
N HIS A 76 2.00 -11.63 23.82
CA HIS A 76 1.70 -13.05 23.79
C HIS A 76 1.39 -13.47 22.34
N PRO A 77 2.39 -13.93 21.56
CA PRO A 77 2.15 -14.35 20.19
C PRO A 77 1.26 -15.60 20.16
N HIS A 78 0.17 -15.52 19.45
CA HIS A 78 -0.76 -16.61 19.20
C HIS A 78 -0.92 -16.85 17.70
N GLU A 79 -1.39 -18.02 17.31
CA GLU A 79 -1.66 -18.34 15.91
C GLU A 79 -2.82 -17.48 15.40
N SER A 80 -2.75 -17.08 14.13
CA SER A 80 -3.80 -16.35 13.47
C SER A 80 -5.08 -17.19 13.33
N PRO A 81 -6.28 -16.57 13.32
CA PRO A 81 -7.53 -17.31 13.11
C PRO A 81 -7.55 -18.00 11.76
N MET A 82 -8.28 -19.12 11.65
CA MET A 82 -8.31 -19.98 10.45
C MET A 82 -8.70 -19.23 9.17
N ILE A 83 -9.54 -18.21 9.28
CA ILE A 83 -9.92 -17.37 8.14
C ILE A 83 -8.72 -16.68 7.47
N MET A 84 -7.66 -16.40 8.23
CA MET A 84 -6.39 -15.84 7.71
C MET A 84 -5.40 -16.95 7.30
N VAL A 85 -5.43 -18.08 7.99
CA VAL A 85 -4.50 -19.19 7.73
C VAL A 85 -4.85 -19.94 6.46
N ILE A 86 -6.13 -20.10 6.11
CA ILE A 86 -6.55 -20.80 4.89
C ILE A 86 -5.98 -20.17 3.61
N PRO A 87 -6.09 -18.85 3.39
CA PRO A 87 -5.43 -18.22 2.24
C PRO A 87 -3.91 -18.43 2.22
N LEU A 88 -3.25 -18.37 3.38
CA LEU A 88 -1.80 -18.61 3.46
C LEU A 88 -1.43 -20.05 3.08
N LEU A 89 -2.25 -21.03 3.46
CA LEU A 89 -2.03 -22.43 3.07
C LEU A 89 -2.21 -22.61 1.55
N VAL A 90 -3.25 -22.02 0.96
CA VAL A 90 -3.45 -22.05 -0.50
C VAL A 90 -2.26 -21.43 -1.23
N LEU A 91 -1.79 -20.26 -0.78
CA LEU A 91 -0.63 -19.59 -1.36
C LEU A 91 0.65 -20.41 -1.18
N ALA A 92 0.85 -21.07 -0.03
CA ALA A 92 1.98 -21.95 0.21
C ALA A 92 1.99 -23.16 -0.73
N VAL A 93 0.83 -23.77 -0.96
CA VAL A 93 0.69 -24.87 -1.94
C VAL A 93 1.02 -24.38 -3.36
N LEU A 94 0.51 -23.22 -3.76
CA LEU A 94 0.82 -22.62 -5.05
C LEU A 94 2.31 -22.23 -5.18
N ALA A 95 2.92 -21.77 -4.11
CA ALA A 95 4.36 -21.46 -4.07
C ALA A 95 5.24 -22.72 -4.24
N LEU A 96 4.79 -23.89 -3.81
CA LEU A 96 5.48 -25.15 -4.01
C LEU A 96 5.19 -25.74 -5.40
N LEU A 97 3.95 -25.75 -5.83
CA LEU A 97 3.52 -26.49 -7.03
C LEU A 97 3.42 -25.61 -8.28
N GLY A 98 3.39 -24.28 -8.13
CA GLY A 98 3.17 -23.37 -9.25
C GLY A 98 4.21 -23.46 -10.36
N GLY A 99 5.44 -23.86 -10.06
CA GLY A 99 6.47 -24.10 -11.07
C GLY A 99 6.13 -25.21 -12.08
N VAL A 100 5.37 -26.22 -11.65
CA VAL A 100 4.90 -27.30 -12.52
C VAL A 100 3.93 -26.80 -13.59
N LEU A 101 3.26 -25.67 -13.32
CA LEU A 101 2.33 -25.04 -14.28
C LEU A 101 3.04 -24.22 -15.35
N GLY A 102 4.34 -24.00 -15.26
CA GLY A 102 5.14 -23.22 -16.23
C GLY A 102 4.87 -23.59 -17.68
N PRO A 103 5.05 -24.84 -18.10
CA PRO A 103 4.84 -25.25 -19.50
C PRO A 103 3.39 -25.04 -19.99
N TRP A 104 2.41 -25.14 -19.10
CA TRP A 104 1.02 -24.84 -19.42
C TRP A 104 0.80 -23.33 -19.63
N VAL A 105 1.38 -22.51 -18.77
CA VAL A 105 1.32 -21.03 -18.89
C VAL A 105 1.99 -20.58 -20.18
N ASP A 106 3.16 -21.12 -20.51
CA ASP A 106 3.87 -20.82 -21.76
C ASP A 106 3.03 -21.17 -23.00
N SER A 107 2.38 -22.33 -22.98
CA SER A 107 1.49 -22.76 -24.08
C SER A 107 0.25 -21.87 -24.18
N PHE A 108 -0.32 -21.46 -23.05
CA PHE A 108 -1.48 -20.57 -23.01
C PHE A 108 -1.16 -19.18 -23.54
N LEU A 109 0.04 -18.67 -23.26
CA LEU A 109 0.47 -17.32 -23.67
C LEU A 109 1.10 -17.30 -25.09
N ALA A 110 1.49 -18.43 -25.62
CA ALA A 110 2.13 -18.52 -26.93
C ALA A 110 1.38 -17.84 -28.09
N PRO A 111 0.02 -17.83 -28.17
CA PRO A 111 -0.70 -17.10 -29.18
C PRO A 111 -0.48 -15.60 -29.21
N VAL A 112 -0.12 -15.02 -28.05
CA VAL A 112 0.08 -13.57 -27.88
C VAL A 112 1.55 -13.19 -27.98
N PHE A 113 2.43 -13.94 -27.31
CA PHE A 113 3.86 -13.61 -27.19
C PHE A 113 4.77 -14.43 -28.10
N GLY A 114 4.22 -15.41 -28.80
CA GLY A 114 5.02 -16.41 -29.50
C GLY A 114 5.63 -17.45 -28.57
N HIS A 115 6.36 -18.40 -29.12
CA HIS A 115 7.12 -19.36 -28.33
C HIS A 115 8.37 -18.66 -27.76
N VAL A 116 8.41 -18.46 -26.45
CA VAL A 116 9.59 -17.91 -25.77
C VAL A 116 10.61 -19.03 -25.60
N ALA A 117 11.78 -18.86 -26.21
CA ALA A 117 12.90 -19.77 -25.97
C ALA A 117 13.43 -19.53 -24.55
N HIS A 118 13.47 -20.58 -23.74
CA HIS A 118 14.14 -20.56 -22.44
C HIS A 118 15.60 -20.94 -22.65
N PRO A 119 16.53 -19.97 -22.62
CA PRO A 119 17.94 -20.30 -22.73
C PRO A 119 18.37 -21.13 -21.51
N HIS A 120 19.13 -22.17 -21.72
CA HIS A 120 19.76 -22.96 -20.65
C HIS A 120 21.27 -22.75 -20.71
N ASP A 121 21.83 -22.33 -19.62
CA ASP A 121 23.28 -22.21 -19.41
C ASP A 121 23.64 -22.71 -18.02
N ASN A 122 24.06 -23.97 -17.95
CA ASN A 122 24.34 -24.65 -16.69
C ASN A 122 25.33 -23.90 -15.79
N VAL A 123 26.26 -23.12 -16.38
CA VAL A 123 27.24 -22.35 -15.61
C VAL A 123 26.60 -21.13 -14.95
N LEU A 124 25.84 -20.33 -15.73
CA LEU A 124 25.19 -19.14 -15.24
C LEU A 124 24.09 -19.46 -14.22
N GLU A 125 23.33 -20.54 -14.46
CA GLU A 125 22.33 -21.10 -13.54
C GLU A 125 22.96 -21.53 -12.22
N SER A 126 24.06 -22.29 -12.27
CA SER A 126 24.75 -22.75 -11.06
C SER A 126 25.30 -21.60 -10.22
N ILE A 127 25.84 -20.56 -10.86
CA ILE A 127 26.31 -19.36 -10.15
C ILE A 127 25.15 -18.64 -9.46
N ALA A 128 24.03 -18.44 -10.15
CA ALA A 128 22.86 -17.79 -9.59
C ALA A 128 22.30 -18.56 -8.38
N LEU A 129 22.24 -19.88 -8.50
CA LEU A 129 21.81 -20.78 -7.43
C LEU A 129 22.76 -20.73 -6.21
N ILE A 130 24.07 -20.80 -6.44
CA ILE A 130 25.07 -20.71 -5.36
C ILE A 130 24.98 -19.38 -4.63
N VAL A 131 24.81 -18.27 -5.35
CA VAL A 131 24.65 -16.93 -4.75
C VAL A 131 23.36 -16.84 -3.96
N GLY A 132 22.25 -17.38 -4.47
CA GLY A 132 20.98 -17.43 -3.76
C GLY A 132 21.06 -18.22 -2.45
N ILE A 133 21.58 -19.45 -2.51
CA ILE A 133 21.79 -20.29 -1.31
C ILE A 133 22.80 -19.62 -0.36
N GLY A 134 23.86 -19.03 -0.90
CA GLY A 134 24.84 -18.27 -0.13
C GLY A 134 24.20 -17.14 0.68
N GLY A 135 23.25 -16.41 0.12
CA GLY A 135 22.47 -15.39 0.81
C GLY A 135 21.73 -15.95 2.03
N ILE A 136 21.08 -17.11 1.87
CA ILE A 136 20.39 -17.81 2.98
C ILE A 136 21.37 -18.21 4.07
N VAL A 137 22.48 -18.85 3.69
CA VAL A 137 23.50 -19.33 4.63
C VAL A 137 24.13 -18.17 5.39
N ILE A 138 24.48 -17.09 4.70
CA ILE A 138 25.04 -15.87 5.33
C ILE A 138 24.05 -15.27 6.32
N ALA A 139 22.77 -15.18 5.97
CA ALA A 139 21.73 -14.73 6.90
C ALA A 139 21.68 -15.62 8.14
N GLY A 140 21.67 -16.95 7.97
CA GLY A 140 21.68 -17.91 9.07
C GLY A 140 22.90 -17.73 10.00
N LEU A 141 24.09 -17.65 9.44
CA LEU A 141 25.34 -17.50 10.21
C LEU A 141 25.38 -16.17 10.98
N LEU A 142 24.92 -15.07 10.37
CA LEU A 142 24.96 -13.75 11.01
C LEU A 142 23.90 -13.61 12.11
N TYR A 143 22.71 -14.09 11.89
CA TYR A 143 21.58 -13.83 12.79
C TYR A 143 21.32 -14.93 13.83
N LEU A 144 21.72 -16.18 13.58
CA LEU A 144 21.62 -17.25 14.57
C LEU A 144 22.88 -17.38 15.45
N VAL A 145 24.07 -17.15 14.86
CA VAL A 145 25.33 -17.46 15.55
C VAL A 145 25.95 -16.24 16.24
N SER A 146 25.93 -15.06 15.64
CA SER A 146 26.69 -13.93 16.17
C SER A 146 26.13 -12.54 15.81
N THR A 147 25.18 -12.06 16.58
CA THR A 147 24.69 -10.68 16.47
C THR A 147 25.75 -9.60 16.83
N ARG A 148 26.73 -9.95 17.71
CA ARG A 148 27.79 -9.00 18.14
C ARG A 148 28.67 -8.50 16.99
N ARG A 149 28.88 -9.33 15.96
CA ARG A 149 29.67 -8.92 14.79
C ARG A 149 28.95 -7.86 13.94
N LEU A 150 27.62 -7.86 13.97
CA LEU A 150 26.82 -6.88 13.25
C LEU A 150 27.00 -5.46 13.81
N ASP A 151 27.19 -5.31 15.12
CA ASP A 151 27.40 -4.01 15.75
C ASP A 151 28.73 -3.39 15.29
N LEU A 152 29.79 -4.20 15.14
CA LEU A 152 31.07 -3.75 14.61
C LEU A 152 30.99 -3.30 13.15
N PHE A 153 30.25 -4.02 12.31
CA PHE A 153 29.99 -3.62 10.93
C PHE A 153 29.17 -2.33 10.84
N LYS A 154 28.20 -2.17 11.72
CA LYS A 154 27.38 -0.96 11.81
C LYS A 154 28.23 0.28 12.15
N GLU A 155 29.15 0.17 13.10
CA GLU A 155 30.06 1.24 13.47
C GLU A 155 31.05 1.58 12.34
N ALA A 156 31.62 0.56 11.68
CA ALA A 156 32.56 0.76 10.57
C ALA A 156 31.92 1.40 9.33
N LEU A 157 30.64 1.12 9.08
CA LEU A 157 29.89 1.61 7.92
C LEU A 157 28.79 2.62 8.31
N ALA A 158 28.96 3.34 9.42
CA ALA A 158 27.95 4.23 9.97
C ALA A 158 27.31 5.20 8.94
N PRO A 159 28.05 5.91 8.07
CA PRO A 159 27.43 6.82 7.11
C PRO A 159 26.58 6.10 6.05
N ILE A 160 27.02 4.92 5.59
CA ILE A 160 26.27 4.10 4.64
C ILE A 160 25.05 3.49 5.34
N TYR A 161 25.22 3.02 6.57
CA TYR A 161 24.12 2.50 7.37
C TYR A 161 23.03 3.55 7.59
N ASP A 162 23.41 4.78 7.93
CA ASP A 162 22.48 5.88 8.17
C ASP A 162 21.69 6.25 6.91
N LEU A 163 22.38 6.35 5.75
CA LEU A 163 21.75 6.58 4.46
C LEU A 163 20.73 5.48 4.10
N LEU A 164 21.09 4.21 4.32
CA LEU A 164 20.20 3.08 4.04
C LEU A 164 19.05 2.98 5.05
N PHE A 165 19.30 3.30 6.31
CA PHE A 165 18.31 3.31 7.38
C PHE A 165 17.23 4.36 7.11
N HIS A 166 17.61 5.54 6.65
CA HIS A 166 16.70 6.61 6.23
C HIS A 166 16.20 6.43 4.77
N LYS A 167 16.38 5.25 4.16
CA LYS A 167 15.88 4.94 2.80
C LYS A 167 16.30 6.00 1.77
N TYR A 168 17.56 6.40 1.81
CA TYR A 168 18.12 7.48 0.97
C TYR A 168 17.44 8.84 1.16
N TYR A 169 16.76 9.06 2.28
CA TYR A 169 15.96 10.26 2.58
C TYR A 169 14.84 10.53 1.56
N VAL A 170 14.41 9.50 0.83
CA VAL A 170 13.35 9.66 -0.18
C VAL A 170 12.02 10.01 0.48
N ASP A 171 11.68 9.37 1.59
CA ASP A 171 10.44 9.63 2.32
C ASP A 171 10.41 11.07 2.85
N GLU A 172 11.51 11.59 3.37
CA GLU A 172 11.66 12.96 3.87
C GLU A 172 11.54 13.99 2.75
N ILE A 173 12.14 13.70 1.58
CA ILE A 173 12.02 14.56 0.39
C ILE A 173 10.57 14.61 -0.08
N TYR A 174 9.89 13.48 -0.14
CA TYR A 174 8.47 13.42 -0.51
C TYR A 174 7.59 14.14 0.51
N ASP A 175 7.85 13.97 1.81
CA ASP A 175 7.11 14.68 2.85
C ASP A 175 7.25 16.19 2.69
N TYR A 176 8.47 16.67 2.48
CA TYR A 176 8.74 18.11 2.34
C TYR A 176 8.18 18.70 1.05
N LEU A 177 8.36 18.03 -0.10
CA LEU A 177 7.99 18.59 -1.41
C LEU A 177 6.52 18.38 -1.77
N ILE A 178 5.89 17.31 -1.30
CA ILE A 178 4.54 16.92 -1.73
C ILE A 178 3.56 16.91 -0.56
N VAL A 179 3.88 16.17 0.53
CA VAL A 179 2.90 15.93 1.59
C VAL A 179 2.60 17.20 2.37
N ARG A 180 3.62 17.94 2.81
CA ARG A 180 3.43 19.21 3.56
C ARG A 180 2.72 20.28 2.77
N PRO A 181 3.11 20.59 1.50
CA PRO A 181 2.37 21.54 0.68
C PRO A 181 0.92 21.12 0.43
N THR A 182 0.68 19.84 0.14
CA THR A 182 -0.68 19.32 -0.07
C THR A 182 -1.53 19.47 1.19
N LYS A 183 -0.99 19.11 2.36
CA LYS A 183 -1.68 19.33 3.64
C LYS A 183 -1.94 20.80 3.93
N ALA A 184 -0.99 21.68 3.61
CA ALA A 184 -1.15 23.13 3.79
C ALA A 184 -2.25 23.69 2.87
N ILE A 185 -2.31 23.25 1.61
CA ILE A 185 -3.37 23.62 0.67
C ILE A 185 -4.73 23.07 1.19
N GLY A 186 -4.79 21.82 1.63
CA GLY A 186 -6.00 21.24 2.21
C GLY A 186 -6.51 22.01 3.42
N ALA A 187 -5.62 22.36 4.36
CA ALA A 187 -5.98 23.17 5.52
C ALA A 187 -6.44 24.60 5.14
N PHE A 188 -5.80 25.21 4.14
CA PHE A 188 -6.22 26.49 3.62
C PHE A 188 -7.62 26.43 2.98
N LEU A 189 -7.90 25.41 2.17
CA LEU A 189 -9.19 25.20 1.55
C LEU A 189 -10.28 24.94 2.59
N GLU A 190 -10.02 24.10 3.59
CA GLU A 190 -10.96 23.84 4.68
C GLU A 190 -11.27 25.12 5.46
N GLN A 191 -10.25 25.85 5.90
CA GLN A 191 -10.43 26.99 6.80
C GLN A 191 -10.97 28.21 6.07
N LYS A 192 -10.40 28.54 4.91
CA LYS A 192 -10.73 29.77 4.18
C LYS A 192 -11.90 29.61 3.21
N ALA A 193 -11.88 28.56 2.38
CA ALA A 193 -12.88 28.40 1.35
C ALA A 193 -14.17 27.76 1.89
N GLU A 194 -14.07 26.76 2.74
CA GLU A 194 -15.23 26.05 3.26
C GLU A 194 -15.84 26.78 4.46
N ARG A 195 -15.14 26.96 5.56
CA ARG A 195 -15.70 27.57 6.78
C ARG A 195 -15.97 29.07 6.66
N GLU A 196 -15.02 29.86 6.19
CA GLU A 196 -15.17 31.33 6.10
C GLU A 196 -15.93 31.75 4.83
N GLY A 197 -15.93 30.94 3.78
CA GLY A 197 -16.61 31.21 2.52
C GLY A 197 -17.99 30.58 2.44
N LEU A 198 -18.03 29.28 2.17
CA LEU A 198 -19.28 28.57 1.87
C LEU A 198 -20.20 28.47 3.09
N ASP A 199 -19.71 27.98 4.22
CA ASP A 199 -20.53 27.78 5.42
C ASP A 199 -21.07 29.12 5.93
N PHE A 200 -20.20 30.14 5.99
CA PHE A 200 -20.63 31.48 6.39
C PHE A 200 -21.74 32.05 5.49
N THR A 201 -21.60 31.89 4.15
CA THR A 201 -22.64 32.40 3.22
C THR A 201 -23.95 31.63 3.35
N VAL A 202 -23.92 30.32 3.49
CA VAL A 202 -25.11 29.47 3.68
C VAL A 202 -25.78 29.81 5.01
N ASP A 203 -25.05 29.98 6.08
CA ASP A 203 -25.59 30.36 7.38
C ASP A 203 -26.22 31.76 7.37
N GLN A 204 -25.57 32.73 6.70
CA GLN A 204 -26.14 34.08 6.54
C GLN A 204 -27.44 34.06 5.76
N VAL A 205 -27.54 33.29 4.66
CA VAL A 205 -28.81 33.13 3.92
C VAL A 205 -29.87 32.49 4.83
N GLY A 206 -29.52 31.48 5.60
CA GLY A 206 -30.42 30.86 6.57
C GLY A 206 -30.95 31.84 7.62
N LEU A 207 -30.05 32.69 8.17
CA LEU A 207 -30.43 33.72 9.14
C LEU A 207 -31.35 34.78 8.52
N GLN A 208 -31.05 35.26 7.31
CA GLN A 208 -31.94 36.23 6.61
C GLN A 208 -33.33 35.66 6.33
N ILE A 209 -33.42 34.41 5.88
CA ILE A 209 -34.72 33.74 5.68
C ILE A 209 -35.48 33.65 7.01
N LYS A 210 -34.81 33.34 8.11
CA LYS A 210 -35.40 33.28 9.44
C LYS A 210 -35.97 34.66 9.88
N GLU A 211 -35.22 35.75 9.65
CA GLU A 211 -35.67 37.11 9.95
C GLU A 211 -36.89 37.51 9.11
N VAL A 212 -36.85 37.26 7.79
CA VAL A 212 -37.97 37.50 6.90
C VAL A 212 -39.21 36.68 7.32
N SER A 213 -38.98 35.39 7.67
CA SER A 213 -40.06 34.53 8.19
C SER A 213 -40.66 35.08 9.49
N HIS A 214 -39.86 35.63 10.38
CA HIS A 214 -40.32 36.25 11.62
C HIS A 214 -41.17 37.48 11.32
N VAL A 215 -40.77 38.37 10.40
CA VAL A 215 -41.54 39.53 9.99
C VAL A 215 -42.90 39.12 9.37
N ILE A 216 -42.90 38.12 8.48
CA ILE A 216 -44.12 37.59 7.89
C ILE A 216 -45.04 36.97 8.95
N SER A 217 -44.45 36.27 9.95
CA SER A 217 -45.24 35.66 11.03
C SER A 217 -45.95 36.67 11.92
N LEU A 218 -45.44 37.90 12.03
CA LEU A 218 -46.13 38.98 12.76
C LEU A 218 -47.49 39.37 12.10
N TRP A 219 -47.66 39.15 10.80
CA TRP A 219 -48.91 39.34 10.11
C TRP A 219 -49.95 38.26 10.45
N GLN A 220 -49.45 37.09 10.92
CA GLN A 220 -50.30 36.00 11.39
C GLN A 220 -50.48 36.10 12.91
N SER A 221 -51.37 37.00 13.32
CA SER A 221 -51.63 37.27 14.74
C SER A 221 -52.26 36.10 15.51
N GLY A 222 -52.69 35.04 14.82
CA GLY A 222 -53.42 33.90 15.39
C GLY A 222 -54.81 34.23 15.91
N LYS A 223 -55.25 35.50 15.82
CA LYS A 223 -56.55 35.95 16.27
C LYS A 223 -57.52 35.98 15.11
N VAL A 224 -58.59 35.18 15.15
CA VAL A 224 -59.64 35.11 14.11
C VAL A 224 -60.18 36.47 13.77
N ARG A 225 -60.34 37.34 14.76
CA ARG A 225 -60.81 38.72 14.57
C ARG A 225 -59.92 39.55 13.63
N SER A 226 -58.62 39.42 13.71
CA SER A 226 -57.67 40.13 12.83
C SER A 226 -57.76 39.64 11.40
N TYR A 227 -57.94 38.35 11.18
CA TYR A 227 -58.15 37.80 9.84
C TYR A 227 -59.46 38.21 9.22
N ALA A 228 -60.56 38.20 10.01
CA ALA A 228 -61.85 38.66 9.57
C ALA A 228 -61.85 40.18 9.15
N LEU A 229 -61.07 40.97 9.92
CA LEU A 229 -60.92 42.40 9.62
C LEU A 229 -60.14 42.64 8.34
N ASN A 230 -59.03 41.93 8.16
CA ASN A 230 -58.22 41.99 6.94
C ASN A 230 -58.99 41.50 5.71
N MET A 231 -59.82 40.50 5.88
CA MET A 231 -60.75 40.02 4.81
C MET A 231 -61.71 41.02 4.40
N ILE A 232 -62.41 41.72 5.37
CA ILE A 232 -63.34 42.82 5.10
C ILE A 232 -62.64 43.98 4.39
N VAL A 233 -61.47 44.40 4.85
CA VAL A 233 -60.65 45.44 4.21
C VAL A 233 -60.31 45.06 2.76
N GLY A 234 -59.87 43.80 2.52
CA GLY A 234 -59.61 43.31 1.17
C GLY A 234 -60.87 43.39 0.24
N VAL A 235 -61.99 42.93 0.72
CA VAL A 235 -63.27 43.00 -0.03
C VAL A 235 -63.69 44.46 -0.34
N VAL A 236 -63.60 45.36 0.65
CA VAL A 236 -63.84 46.76 0.46
C VAL A 236 -62.91 47.41 -0.56
N THR A 237 -61.65 47.08 -0.51
CA THR A 237 -60.66 47.60 -1.48
C THR A 237 -60.97 47.13 -2.90
N ILE A 238 -61.34 45.88 -3.09
CA ILE A 238 -61.70 45.33 -4.39
C ILE A 238 -63.00 46.01 -4.89
N LEU A 239 -64.00 46.19 -4.03
CA LEU A 239 -65.24 46.86 -4.41
C LEU A 239 -64.99 48.32 -4.78
N MET A 240 -64.17 49.05 -4.02
CA MET A 240 -63.77 50.41 -4.38
C MET A 240 -63.11 50.44 -5.76
N PHE A 241 -62.16 49.55 -6.00
CA PHE A 241 -61.48 49.51 -7.28
C PHE A 241 -62.46 49.28 -8.46
N VAL A 242 -63.40 48.35 -8.30
CA VAL A 242 -64.43 48.06 -9.32
C VAL A 242 -65.40 49.21 -9.55
N VAL A 243 -65.69 49.97 -8.51
CA VAL A 243 -66.66 51.14 -8.63
C VAL A 243 -66.01 52.38 -9.26
N PHE A 244 -64.67 52.55 -9.06
CA PHE A 244 -63.93 53.71 -9.57
C PHE A 244 -63.29 53.48 -10.93
N MET A 245 -63.27 52.23 -11.40
CA MET A 245 -62.81 51.83 -12.71
C MET A 245 -63.96 51.72 -13.71
#